data_47385e325be81e50017df1ebfa35840e
#
_entry.id   47385e325be81e50017df1ebfa35840e
#
_cell.length_a   1.000
_cell.length_b   1.000
_cell.length_c   1.000
_cell.angle_alpha   90.00
_cell.angle_beta   90.00
_cell.angle_gamma   90.00
#
_symmetry.space_group_name_H-M   'P 1'
#
loop_
_entity.id
_entity.type
_entity.pdbx_description
1 polymer ?
#
loop_
_entity_poly.entity_id
_entity_poly.type
_entity_poly.pdbx_seq_one_letter_code
_entity_poly.pdbx_strand_id
1 'polypeptide(L)'
;MELILERIAKRKTYTIGRLYIQRRVDDEYLAGTENQYFCDTLEPTWRDYEHGGYKVKGRSAIPEGRYAVVISFSPKFKQWLPILLGVPKFEGIRIHAGNCSEDTEGCILVGKNREVGKVLDSRIWVHRLKQKIVEAKSRGEAVWLTIR
;
A
#
# COMPACT_ATOMS: atom_id res chain seq x y z
N MET A 1 -13.83 -4.26 1.27
CA MET A 1 -12.77 -4.10 2.32
C MET A 1 -12.04 -2.78 2.08
N GLU A 2 -11.88 -1.99 3.10
CA GLU A 2 -11.13 -0.74 3.04
C GLU A 2 -9.76 -0.94 3.69
N LEU A 3 -8.72 -0.62 2.94
CA LEU A 3 -7.34 -0.54 3.42
C LEU A 3 -6.96 0.93 3.54
N ILE A 4 -6.25 1.28 4.60
CA ILE A 4 -5.77 2.64 4.85
C ILE A 4 -4.25 2.62 4.97
N LEU A 5 -3.57 3.38 4.14
CA LEU A 5 -2.12 3.62 4.25
C LEU A 5 -1.89 5.03 4.79
N GLU A 6 -1.38 5.11 6.00
CA GLU A 6 -0.96 6.37 6.63
C GLU A 6 0.53 6.55 6.43
N ARG A 7 0.94 7.57 5.70
CA ARG A 7 2.36 7.92 5.56
C ARG A 7 2.83 8.65 6.81
N ILE A 8 3.74 8.05 7.55
CA ILE A 8 4.17 8.56 8.86
C ILE A 8 5.58 9.17 8.86
N ALA A 9 6.43 8.83 7.90
CA ALA A 9 7.78 9.37 7.80
C ALA A 9 8.13 9.64 6.35
N LYS A 10 8.26 10.91 6.01
CA LYS A 10 8.61 11.39 4.66
C LYS A 10 10.08 11.80 4.68
N ARG A 11 10.94 10.91 4.22
CA ARG A 11 12.39 11.12 4.21
C ARG A 11 12.88 11.50 2.81
N LYS A 12 14.15 11.84 2.69
CA LYS A 12 14.73 12.33 1.43
C LYS A 12 14.61 11.31 0.28
N THR A 13 14.79 10.03 0.57
CA THR A 13 14.84 8.98 -0.46
C THR A 13 13.76 7.91 -0.31
N TYR A 14 12.97 7.96 0.75
CA TYR A 14 11.93 6.97 1.01
C TYR A 14 10.80 7.53 1.88
N THR A 15 9.70 6.82 1.88
CA THR A 15 8.52 7.12 2.70
C THR A 15 8.10 5.87 3.46
N ILE A 16 8.01 5.98 4.78
CA ILE A 16 7.47 4.91 5.62
C ILE A 16 6.01 5.21 5.94
N GLY A 17 5.20 4.17 5.86
CA GLY A 17 3.79 4.25 6.21
C GLY A 17 3.36 3.08 7.08
N ARG A 18 2.12 3.14 7.53
CA ARG A 18 1.43 2.05 8.21
C ARG A 18 0.18 1.68 7.44
N LEU A 19 -0.02 0.40 7.26
CA LEU A 19 -1.18 -0.15 6.59
C LEU A 19 -2.17 -0.70 7.61
N TYR A 20 -3.41 -0.25 7.50
CA TYR A 20 -4.52 -0.66 8.36
C TYR A 20 -5.60 -1.33 7.54
N ILE A 21 -6.27 -2.29 8.14
CA ILE A 21 -7.52 -2.84 7.61
C ILE A 21 -8.65 -2.19 8.42
N GLN A 22 -9.53 -1.48 7.75
CA GLN A 22 -10.70 -0.91 8.38
C GLN A 22 -11.73 -2.01 8.58
N ARG A 23 -12.23 -2.13 9.79
CA ARG A 23 -13.32 -3.04 10.10
C ARG A 23 -14.47 -2.31 10.76
N ARG A 24 -15.66 -2.84 10.54
CA ARG A 24 -16.87 -2.35 11.15
C ARG A 24 -16.97 -2.85 12.59
N VAL A 25 -17.29 -1.93 13.51
CA VAL A 25 -17.57 -2.25 14.91
C VAL A 25 -19.05 -1.97 15.14
N ASP A 26 -19.82 -3.02 15.39
CA ASP A 26 -21.22 -2.92 15.79
C ASP A 26 -21.33 -3.57 17.17
N ASP A 27 -21.21 -2.77 18.23
CA ASP A 27 -21.58 -3.22 19.55
C ASP A 27 -22.78 -2.42 20.08
N GLU A 28 -23.32 -2.81 21.22
CA GLU A 28 -24.51 -2.23 21.82
C GLU A 28 -24.35 -0.71 22.12
N TYR A 29 -23.12 -0.23 22.21
CA TYR A 29 -22.79 1.14 22.63
C TYR A 29 -22.02 1.95 21.59
N LEU A 30 -21.44 1.32 20.57
CA LEU A 30 -20.62 1.96 19.56
C LEU A 30 -20.89 1.39 18.18
N ALA A 31 -21.39 2.24 17.27
CA ALA A 31 -21.46 1.92 15.84
C ALA A 31 -20.44 2.77 15.10
N GLY A 32 -19.62 2.15 14.27
CA GLY A 32 -18.60 2.87 13.50
C GLY A 32 -17.59 1.96 12.84
N THR A 33 -16.45 2.53 12.51
CA THR A 33 -15.33 1.82 11.91
C THR A 33 -14.10 1.96 12.77
N GLU A 34 -13.28 0.93 12.77
CA GLU A 34 -12.00 0.85 13.47
C GLU A 34 -10.91 0.49 12.49
N ASN A 35 -9.78 1.18 12.55
CA ASN A 35 -8.61 0.86 11.75
C ASN A 35 -7.68 -0.06 12.54
N GLN A 36 -7.60 -1.32 12.09
CA GLN A 36 -6.74 -2.31 12.70
C GLN A 36 -5.38 -2.33 12.00
N TYR A 37 -4.31 -2.08 12.75
CA TYR A 37 -2.95 -2.14 12.22
C TYR A 37 -2.64 -3.53 11.64
N PHE A 38 -2.05 -3.54 10.44
CA PHE A 38 -1.69 -4.77 9.75
C PHE A 38 -0.18 -4.90 9.58
N CYS A 39 0.45 -3.97 8.88
CA CYS A 39 1.91 -3.96 8.69
C CYS A 39 2.39 -2.55 8.34
N ASP A 40 3.69 -2.42 8.10
CA ASP A 40 4.30 -1.18 7.64
C ASP A 40 4.47 -1.20 6.12
N THR A 41 4.69 -0.01 5.54
CA THR A 41 4.90 0.15 4.11
C THR A 41 6.15 0.97 3.84
N LEU A 42 6.74 0.74 2.68
CA LEU A 42 7.83 1.56 2.16
C LEU A 42 7.54 1.92 0.70
N GLU A 43 7.66 3.20 0.42
CA GLU A 43 7.52 3.78 -0.92
C GLU A 43 8.75 4.65 -1.22
N PRO A 44 8.96 5.03 -2.49
CA PRO A 44 9.95 6.04 -2.83
C PRO A 44 9.66 7.39 -2.18
N THR A 45 10.38 8.41 -2.59
CA THR A 45 10.25 9.76 -2.05
C THR A 45 8.84 10.32 -2.25
N TRP A 46 8.25 10.81 -1.19
CA TRP A 46 6.99 11.54 -1.24
C TRP A 46 7.15 12.83 -2.05
N ARG A 47 6.13 13.14 -2.84
CA ARG A 47 6.04 14.39 -3.60
C ARG A 47 4.77 15.13 -3.21
N ASP A 48 4.88 16.42 -3.00
CA ASP A 48 3.74 17.27 -2.69
C ASP A 48 3.06 17.71 -3.99
N TYR A 49 2.33 16.81 -4.63
CA TYR A 49 1.68 17.06 -5.91
C TYR A 49 0.64 18.18 -5.85
N GLU A 50 0.05 18.43 -4.69
CA GLU A 50 -0.96 19.49 -4.51
C GLU A 50 -0.33 20.88 -4.46
N HIS A 51 0.95 21.00 -4.12
CA HIS A 51 1.66 22.25 -3.94
C HIS A 51 2.88 22.39 -4.85
N GLY A 52 2.79 21.89 -6.09
CA GLY A 52 3.82 22.07 -7.10
C GLY A 52 4.89 20.98 -7.16
N GLY A 53 4.79 19.97 -6.34
CA GLY A 53 5.64 18.78 -6.45
C GLY A 53 5.38 18.04 -7.75
N TYR A 54 6.39 17.39 -8.30
CA TYR A 54 6.28 16.64 -9.55
C TYR A 54 6.95 15.28 -9.46
N LYS A 55 6.48 14.39 -10.33
CA LYS A 55 7.04 13.04 -10.43
C LYS A 55 8.46 13.05 -10.97
N VAL A 56 9.38 12.45 -10.23
CA VAL A 56 10.71 12.08 -10.71
C VAL A 56 10.67 10.59 -11.04
N LYS A 57 10.87 10.24 -12.30
CA LYS A 57 10.77 8.87 -12.78
C LYS A 57 11.64 7.92 -11.96
N GLY A 58 11.04 6.82 -11.49
CA GLY A 58 11.71 5.80 -10.70
C GLY A 58 11.98 6.15 -9.24
N ARG A 59 11.64 7.38 -8.80
CA ARG A 59 11.99 7.89 -7.46
C ARG A 59 10.86 8.62 -6.76
N SER A 60 9.61 8.36 -7.14
CA SER A 60 8.48 9.06 -6.56
C SER A 60 7.41 8.11 -6.05
N ALA A 61 6.91 8.38 -4.85
CA ALA A 61 5.68 7.80 -4.36
C ALA A 61 4.50 8.31 -5.17
N ILE A 62 3.42 7.55 -5.20
CA ILE A 62 2.19 7.91 -5.92
C ILE A 62 1.41 8.98 -5.18
N PRO A 63 0.49 9.70 -5.86
CA PRO A 63 -0.37 10.67 -5.19
C PRO A 63 -1.26 10.05 -4.13
N GLU A 64 -1.59 10.82 -3.10
CA GLU A 64 -2.65 10.50 -2.17
C GLU A 64 -3.95 10.28 -2.94
N GLY A 65 -4.81 9.41 -2.42
CA GLY A 65 -6.09 9.13 -3.05
C GLY A 65 -6.67 7.81 -2.61
N ARG A 66 -7.79 7.46 -3.20
CA ARG A 66 -8.47 6.18 -2.96
C ARG A 66 -8.49 5.38 -4.26
N TYR A 67 -7.86 4.23 -4.23
CA TYR A 67 -7.64 3.39 -5.41
C TYR A 67 -8.30 2.03 -5.26
N ALA A 68 -8.97 1.57 -6.30
CA ALA A 68 -9.46 0.19 -6.35
C ALA A 68 -8.27 -0.76 -6.45
N VAL A 69 -8.36 -1.88 -5.73
CA VAL A 69 -7.31 -2.91 -5.69
C VAL A 69 -7.87 -4.21 -6.22
N VAL A 70 -7.21 -4.78 -7.20
CA VAL A 70 -7.50 -6.11 -7.73
C VAL A 70 -6.22 -6.94 -7.74
N ILE A 71 -6.34 -8.26 -7.87
CA ILE A 71 -5.19 -9.14 -8.05
C ILE A 71 -5.12 -9.54 -9.52
N SER A 72 -3.95 -9.32 -10.12
CA SER A 72 -3.68 -9.73 -11.48
C SER A 72 -2.26 -10.28 -11.61
N PHE A 73 -2.00 -11.01 -12.70
CA PHE A 73 -0.67 -11.55 -12.93
C PHE A 73 0.30 -10.45 -13.36
N SER A 74 1.45 -10.41 -12.70
CA SER A 74 2.54 -9.50 -13.02
C SER A 74 3.56 -10.21 -13.93
N PRO A 75 3.73 -9.79 -15.18
CA PRO A 75 4.77 -10.37 -16.05
C PRO A 75 6.18 -10.10 -15.49
N LYS A 76 6.39 -8.94 -14.89
CA LYS A 76 7.69 -8.55 -14.31
C LYS A 76 8.10 -9.44 -13.14
N PHE A 77 7.18 -9.69 -12.20
CA PHE A 77 7.45 -10.47 -10.99
C PHE A 77 7.07 -11.95 -11.14
N LYS A 78 6.42 -12.31 -12.26
CA LYS A 78 5.96 -13.68 -12.56
C LYS A 78 5.11 -14.29 -11.45
N GLN A 79 4.22 -13.47 -10.88
CA GLN A 79 3.31 -13.89 -9.82
C GLN A 79 2.06 -13.01 -9.79
N TRP A 80 1.02 -13.53 -9.15
CA TRP A 80 -0.22 -12.79 -8.92
C TRP A 80 -0.03 -11.84 -7.76
N LEU A 81 -0.23 -10.53 -8.01
CA LEU A 81 0.00 -9.48 -7.04
C LEU A 81 -1.13 -8.46 -7.05
N PRO A 82 -1.39 -7.79 -5.92
CA PRO A 82 -2.30 -6.66 -5.91
C PRO A 82 -1.82 -5.56 -6.86
N ILE A 83 -2.76 -4.97 -7.59
CA ILE A 83 -2.52 -3.81 -8.44
C ILE A 83 -3.54 -2.71 -8.10
N LEU A 84 -3.07 -1.47 -8.04
CA LEU A 84 -3.90 -0.28 -7.87
C LEU A 84 -4.35 0.23 -9.24
N LEU A 85 -5.65 0.51 -9.38
CA LEU A 85 -6.22 0.97 -10.65
C LEU A 85 -6.33 2.49 -10.68
N GLY A 86 -6.06 3.07 -11.84
CA GLY A 86 -6.30 4.48 -12.11
C GLY A 86 -5.41 5.45 -11.32
N VAL A 87 -4.18 5.07 -11.03
CA VAL A 87 -3.22 5.95 -10.34
C VAL A 87 -2.76 7.05 -11.29
N PRO A 88 -3.02 8.34 -10.98
CA PRO A 88 -2.60 9.44 -11.86
C PRO A 88 -1.09 9.44 -12.10
N LYS A 89 -0.66 9.57 -13.35
CA LYS A 89 0.74 9.66 -13.80
C LYS A 89 1.57 8.39 -13.63
N PHE A 90 0.95 7.29 -13.22
CA PHE A 90 1.61 6.00 -13.01
C PHE A 90 0.84 4.88 -13.70
N GLU A 91 1.57 3.84 -14.07
CA GLU A 91 1.02 2.60 -14.59
C GLU A 91 1.65 1.41 -13.86
N GLY A 92 0.88 0.35 -13.68
CA GLY A 92 1.39 -0.88 -13.09
C GLY A 92 1.81 -0.76 -11.63
N ILE A 93 1.16 0.09 -10.86
CA ILE A 93 1.45 0.23 -9.43
C ILE A 93 0.91 -0.98 -8.69
N ARG A 94 1.82 -1.74 -8.11
CA ARG A 94 1.52 -2.96 -7.37
C ARG A 94 1.98 -2.86 -5.92
N ILE A 95 1.50 -3.81 -5.14
CA ILE A 95 2.04 -4.10 -3.81
C ILE A 95 2.87 -5.35 -3.98
N HIS A 96 4.19 -5.27 -3.72
CA HIS A 96 5.09 -6.40 -3.88
C HIS A 96 6.17 -6.43 -2.82
N ALA A 97 6.99 -7.49 -2.81
CA ALA A 97 8.06 -7.65 -1.84
C ALA A 97 9.30 -6.85 -2.21
N GLY A 98 10.00 -6.38 -1.20
CA GLY A 98 11.26 -5.67 -1.28
C GLY A 98 11.63 -5.15 0.10
N ASN A 99 12.83 -4.59 0.25
CA ASN A 99 13.34 -4.18 1.55
C ASN A 99 13.55 -2.66 1.67
N CYS A 100 13.96 -1.98 0.62
CA CYS A 100 14.34 -0.58 0.64
C CYS A 100 13.89 0.17 -0.62
N SER A 101 14.15 1.47 -0.68
CA SER A 101 13.68 2.31 -1.78
C SER A 101 14.25 1.93 -3.14
N GLU A 102 15.42 1.30 -3.20
CA GLU A 102 16.01 0.79 -4.44
C GLU A 102 15.23 -0.39 -5.03
N ASP A 103 14.38 -1.03 -4.25
CA ASP A 103 13.57 -2.16 -4.71
C ASP A 103 12.24 -1.74 -5.33
N THR A 104 12.00 -0.44 -5.45
CA THR A 104 10.74 0.07 -5.99
C THR A 104 10.91 1.37 -6.75
N GLU A 105 10.11 1.54 -7.81
CA GLU A 105 10.05 2.74 -8.64
C GLU A 105 8.76 3.55 -8.45
N GLY A 106 7.90 3.12 -7.56
CA GLY A 106 6.58 3.71 -7.28
C GLY A 106 5.63 2.74 -6.61
N CYS A 107 5.89 1.43 -6.76
CA CYS A 107 5.12 0.39 -6.09
C CYS A 107 5.27 0.47 -4.57
N ILE A 108 4.30 -0.11 -3.87
CA ILE A 108 4.27 -0.12 -2.41
C ILE A 108 4.87 -1.43 -1.92
N LEU A 109 5.93 -1.33 -1.10
CA LEU A 109 6.49 -2.47 -0.39
C LEU A 109 5.80 -2.61 0.96
N VAL A 110 5.54 -3.82 1.39
CA VAL A 110 4.96 -4.11 2.72
C VAL A 110 5.91 -4.98 3.53
N GLY A 111 5.85 -4.85 4.85
CA GLY A 111 6.69 -5.60 5.77
C GLY A 111 6.67 -4.98 7.16
N LYS A 112 7.75 -5.17 7.92
CA LYS A 112 7.93 -4.58 9.24
C LYS A 112 9.12 -3.61 9.23
N ASN A 113 8.87 -2.37 9.61
CA ASN A 113 9.89 -1.32 9.70
C ASN A 113 10.62 -1.41 11.05
N ARG A 114 11.52 -2.38 11.16
CA ARG A 114 12.36 -2.58 12.36
C ARG A 114 13.77 -2.01 12.19
N GLU A 115 14.12 -1.61 10.98
CA GLU A 115 15.39 -0.96 10.65
C GLU A 115 15.12 0.30 9.86
N VAL A 116 15.99 1.29 10.04
CA VAL A 116 15.86 2.59 9.36
C VAL A 116 15.88 2.41 7.84
N GLY A 117 14.86 2.96 7.17
CA GLY A 117 14.76 2.92 5.71
C GLY A 117 14.49 1.56 5.10
N LYS A 118 14.02 0.60 5.89
CA LYS A 118 13.76 -0.77 5.42
C LYS A 118 12.43 -1.31 5.93
N VAL A 119 11.89 -2.27 5.20
CA VAL A 119 10.84 -3.18 5.67
C VAL A 119 11.38 -4.61 5.61
N LEU A 120 11.09 -5.39 6.65
CA LEU A 120 11.55 -6.76 6.81
C LEU A 120 10.39 -7.72 6.69
N ASP A 121 10.69 -9.00 6.45
CA ASP A 121 9.70 -10.07 6.29
C ASP A 121 8.68 -9.78 5.19
N SER A 122 9.10 -9.08 4.16
CA SER A 122 8.21 -8.53 3.13
C SER A 122 7.40 -9.61 2.40
N ARG A 123 8.02 -10.75 2.05
CA ARG A 123 7.33 -11.84 1.35
C ARG A 123 6.16 -12.40 2.17
N ILE A 124 6.36 -12.55 3.48
CA ILE A 124 5.32 -13.04 4.40
C ILE A 124 4.15 -12.06 4.43
N TRP A 125 4.45 -10.76 4.51
CA TRP A 125 3.41 -9.74 4.60
C TRP A 125 2.68 -9.52 3.28
N VAL A 126 3.36 -9.64 2.14
CA VAL A 126 2.68 -9.68 0.82
C VAL A 126 1.72 -10.86 0.76
N HIS A 127 2.16 -12.04 1.18
CA HIS A 127 1.32 -13.24 1.19
C HIS A 127 0.08 -13.07 2.07
N ARG A 128 0.25 -12.58 3.29
CA ARG A 128 -0.85 -12.32 4.22
C ARG A 128 -1.84 -11.28 3.68
N LEU A 129 -1.33 -10.22 3.05
CA LEU A 129 -2.19 -9.21 2.44
C LEU A 129 -2.99 -9.80 1.28
N LYS A 130 -2.35 -10.57 0.41
CA LYS A 130 -3.04 -11.28 -0.69
C LYS A 130 -4.15 -12.16 -0.16
N GLN A 131 -3.92 -12.91 0.90
CA GLN A 131 -4.95 -13.75 1.53
C GLN A 131 -6.15 -12.91 1.99
N LYS A 132 -5.92 -11.77 2.63
CA LYS A 132 -7.00 -10.86 3.05
C LYS A 132 -7.80 -10.34 1.86
N ILE A 133 -7.12 -9.96 0.79
CA ILE A 133 -7.77 -9.47 -0.43
C ILE A 133 -8.60 -10.59 -1.09
N VAL A 134 -8.04 -11.79 -1.23
CA VAL A 134 -8.74 -12.95 -1.80
C VAL A 134 -9.98 -13.30 -0.98
N GLU A 135 -9.87 -13.32 0.35
CA GLU A 135 -11.01 -13.56 1.25
C GLU A 135 -12.13 -12.53 1.04
N ALA A 136 -11.78 -11.24 0.96
CA ALA A 136 -12.74 -10.18 0.70
C ALA A 136 -13.44 -10.36 -0.66
N LYS A 137 -12.67 -10.63 -1.71
CA LYS A 137 -13.19 -10.89 -3.06
C LYS A 137 -14.11 -12.10 -3.09
N SER A 138 -13.78 -13.17 -2.35
CA SER A 138 -14.61 -14.37 -2.27
C SER A 138 -15.96 -14.11 -1.61
N ARG A 139 -16.06 -13.08 -0.77
CA ARG A 139 -17.34 -12.62 -0.18
C ARG A 139 -18.08 -11.62 -1.07
N GLY A 140 -17.57 -11.34 -2.28
CA GLY A 140 -18.16 -10.35 -3.19
C GLY A 140 -17.85 -8.90 -2.82
N GLU A 141 -16.88 -8.66 -1.96
CA GLU A 141 -16.47 -7.31 -1.56
C GLU A 141 -15.47 -6.71 -2.53
N ALA A 142 -15.66 -5.44 -2.90
CA ALA A 142 -14.62 -4.65 -3.54
C ALA A 142 -13.53 -4.33 -2.52
N VAL A 143 -12.30 -4.15 -2.98
CA VAL A 143 -11.16 -3.75 -2.13
C VAL A 143 -10.67 -2.38 -2.57
N TRP A 144 -10.54 -1.48 -1.62
CA TRP A 144 -10.07 -0.12 -1.82
C TRP A 144 -8.89 0.17 -0.91
N LEU A 145 -7.94 0.94 -1.42
CA LEU A 145 -6.80 1.46 -0.66
C LEU A 145 -6.86 2.98 -0.66
N THR A 146 -6.98 3.56 0.52
CA THR A 146 -6.86 5.01 0.72
C THR A 146 -5.45 5.32 1.21
N ILE A 147 -4.76 6.23 0.51
CA ILE A 147 -3.42 6.70 0.86
C ILE A 147 -3.52 8.15 1.32
N ARG A 148 -3.02 8.41 2.52
CA ARG A 148 -3.04 9.74 3.14
C ARG A 148 -1.84 10.00 4.03
#